data_3dc8611646d564f02efd5d4d6b007e32
#
_entry.id   3dc8611646d564f02efd5d4d6b007e32
#
_cell.length_a   1.000
_cell.length_b   1.000
_cell.length_c   1.000
_cell.angle_alpha   90.00
_cell.angle_beta   90.00
_cell.angle_gamma   90.00
#
_symmetry.space_group_name_H-M   'P 1'
#
loop_
_entity.id
_entity.type
_entity.pdbx_description
1 polymer ?
#
loop_
_entity_poly.entity_id
_entity_poly.type
_entity_poly.pdbx_seq_one_letter_code
_entity_poly.pdbx_strand_id
1 'polypeptide(L)'
;MANAVAPPPNPASAGRSVQRGRLAGPSPGDDGPVVAHTWQKRDVSIGEVVAALPDLRRAADGREAATRTAVLTIVMVIGPKDDPVACAESVRSLGAHHPCRAVVLRADPDSTPVIDASATLWRASAAGAEGHPTFFEELHLHVGGQAASHLSSIVGPFILADLPVAMWFPADLPDPTDPLLRLASVLMVDTRLVGPGLAAIGHSYRTLLELANHQPVVDLSWVRLQPWRDLLASLFEPEHSRYFLQGVRLASVKGKPGPRHMLGGWLMAQLDLRARELVLTDSKHVDITLEASYNGEEGKFQVSRDEGARAVWAHASLSGGMAHGQAMPLPDDSLTSALSAAIANLRADRVWERALAAAAALAS
;
A
#
# COMPACT_ATOMS: atom_id res chain seq x y z
N MET A 1 -31.56 23.20 62.23
CA MET A 1 -31.13 23.66 60.88
C MET A 1 -30.88 22.42 60.08
N ALA A 2 -31.82 22.06 59.20
CA ALA A 2 -31.79 20.84 58.45
C ALA A 2 -31.20 21.14 57.08
N ASN A 3 -30.11 20.44 56.73
CA ASN A 3 -29.50 20.47 55.40
C ASN A 3 -30.33 19.55 54.45
N ALA A 4 -30.95 20.16 53.48
CA ALA A 4 -31.65 19.47 52.40
C ALA A 4 -30.61 18.95 51.37
N VAL A 5 -30.58 17.63 51.22
CA VAL A 5 -29.83 16.94 50.18
C VAL A 5 -30.66 16.98 48.87
N ALA A 6 -30.06 17.48 47.79
CA ALA A 6 -30.67 17.51 46.46
C ALA A 6 -30.68 16.08 45.83
N PRO A 7 -31.70 15.71 45.10
CA PRO A 7 -31.80 14.41 44.43
C PRO A 7 -30.85 14.31 43.23
N PRO A 8 -30.40 13.07 42.87
CA PRO A 8 -29.53 12.84 41.72
C PRO A 8 -30.24 13.06 40.39
N PRO A 9 -29.53 13.44 39.33
CA PRO A 9 -30.13 13.68 38.02
C PRO A 9 -30.55 12.36 37.32
N ASN A 10 -31.68 12.45 36.67
CA ASN A 10 -32.37 11.38 35.93
C ASN A 10 -31.55 10.91 34.71
N PRO A 11 -31.29 9.60 34.49
CA PRO A 11 -30.55 9.08 33.32
C PRO A 11 -31.48 8.80 32.14
N ALA A 12 -32.11 9.81 31.58
CA ALA A 12 -32.94 9.65 30.37
C ALA A 12 -32.81 10.86 29.47
N SER A 13 -31.70 11.00 28.78
CA SER A 13 -31.56 11.75 27.52
C SER A 13 -30.18 11.53 26.89
N ALA A 14 -29.83 10.29 26.53
CA ALA A 14 -28.77 10.08 25.54
C ALA A 14 -29.32 10.44 24.16
N GLY A 15 -29.45 11.74 23.93
CA GLY A 15 -29.94 12.29 22.66
C GLY A 15 -28.91 12.03 21.54
N ARG A 16 -29.38 11.56 20.42
CA ARG A 16 -28.72 11.52 19.13
C ARG A 16 -28.12 12.90 18.82
N SER A 17 -26.81 13.08 19.02
CA SER A 17 -26.14 14.27 18.54
C SER A 17 -25.64 14.05 17.13
N VAL A 18 -26.52 14.28 16.14
CA VAL A 18 -26.06 14.59 14.78
C VAL A 18 -25.46 15.99 14.85
N GLN A 19 -24.16 16.09 15.04
CA GLN A 19 -23.48 17.38 14.97
C GLN A 19 -23.42 17.83 13.51
N ARG A 20 -24.25 18.82 13.16
CA ARG A 20 -24.06 19.64 11.96
C ARG A 20 -22.88 20.58 12.20
N GLY A 21 -21.66 20.09 11.99
CA GLY A 21 -20.47 20.91 11.92
C GLY A 21 -20.42 21.67 10.59
N ARG A 22 -20.82 22.94 10.58
CA ARG A 22 -20.44 23.86 9.50
C ARG A 22 -18.99 24.21 9.75
N LEU A 23 -18.08 23.42 9.17
CA LEU A 23 -16.65 23.77 9.10
C LEU A 23 -16.48 24.85 8.03
N ALA A 24 -15.61 25.82 8.30
CA ALA A 24 -15.22 26.85 7.36
C ALA A 24 -14.81 26.24 6.04
N GLY A 25 -15.28 26.78 4.92
CA GLY A 25 -14.96 26.30 3.60
C GLY A 25 -13.44 26.34 3.33
N PRO A 26 -12.91 25.39 2.56
CA PRO A 26 -11.50 25.35 2.21
C PRO A 26 -11.11 26.61 1.44
N SER A 27 -9.87 27.04 1.66
CA SER A 27 -9.26 28.10 0.86
C SER A 27 -9.17 27.69 -0.62
N PRO A 28 -9.28 28.61 -1.59
CA PRO A 28 -9.14 28.28 -3.02
C PRO A 28 -7.74 27.70 -3.30
N GLY A 29 -7.66 26.41 -3.61
CA GLY A 29 -6.41 25.70 -3.92
C GLY A 29 -6.22 24.36 -3.20
N ASP A 30 -7.15 23.93 -2.34
CA ASP A 30 -7.10 22.63 -1.67
C ASP A 30 -8.05 21.65 -2.40
N ASP A 31 -7.52 20.94 -3.40
CA ASP A 31 -8.27 19.98 -4.23
C ASP A 31 -8.54 18.63 -3.52
N GLY A 32 -8.36 18.58 -2.21
CA GLY A 32 -8.56 17.38 -1.39
C GLY A 32 -10.04 17.00 -1.21
N PRO A 33 -10.33 15.73 -0.84
CA PRO A 33 -11.69 15.31 -0.54
C PRO A 33 -12.22 16.02 0.72
N VAL A 34 -13.49 16.43 0.69
CA VAL A 34 -14.16 17.11 1.79
C VAL A 34 -15.14 16.18 2.48
N VAL A 35 -15.29 16.34 3.80
CA VAL A 35 -16.28 15.59 4.58
C VAL A 35 -17.69 15.98 4.17
N ALA A 36 -18.45 15.02 3.66
CA ALA A 36 -19.86 15.20 3.36
C ALA A 36 -20.71 14.91 4.62
N HIS A 37 -20.43 13.81 5.31
CA HIS A 37 -21.15 13.41 6.52
C HIS A 37 -20.30 12.51 7.42
N THR A 38 -20.58 12.53 8.75
CA THR A 38 -19.90 11.67 9.73
C THR A 38 -20.89 11.03 10.70
N TRP A 39 -20.57 9.83 11.15
CA TRP A 39 -21.23 9.13 12.24
C TRP A 39 -20.15 8.52 13.14
N GLN A 40 -20.38 8.53 14.45
CA GLN A 40 -19.47 7.86 15.40
C GLN A 40 -20.25 7.37 16.62
N LYS A 41 -19.82 6.22 17.15
CA LYS A 41 -20.37 5.66 18.38
C LYS A 41 -19.33 4.79 19.08
N ARG A 42 -19.30 4.84 20.41
CA ARG A 42 -18.50 3.96 21.27
C ARG A 42 -19.37 2.82 21.77
N ASP A 43 -18.74 1.70 22.09
CA ASP A 43 -19.37 0.49 22.61
C ASP A 43 -20.60 0.09 21.76
N VAL A 44 -20.34 -0.19 20.50
CA VAL A 44 -21.37 -0.41 19.48
C VAL A 44 -21.37 -1.85 18.99
N SER A 45 -22.52 -2.39 18.69
CA SER A 45 -22.63 -3.66 17.99
C SER A 45 -22.37 -3.50 16.50
N ILE A 46 -21.87 -4.55 15.84
CA ILE A 46 -21.64 -4.55 14.38
C ILE A 46 -22.96 -4.28 13.61
N GLY A 47 -24.09 -4.80 14.10
CA GLY A 47 -25.41 -4.52 13.51
C GLY A 47 -25.77 -3.04 13.50
N GLU A 48 -25.44 -2.30 14.56
CA GLU A 48 -25.66 -0.84 14.62
C GLU A 48 -24.77 -0.10 13.64
N VAL A 49 -23.50 -0.51 13.48
CA VAL A 49 -22.59 0.09 12.48
C VAL A 49 -23.12 -0.15 11.07
N VAL A 50 -23.54 -1.37 10.76
CA VAL A 50 -24.12 -1.73 9.45
C VAL A 50 -25.37 -0.90 9.17
N ALA A 51 -26.24 -0.71 10.17
CA ALA A 51 -27.46 0.11 10.03
C ALA A 51 -27.18 1.60 9.84
N ALA A 52 -26.05 2.11 10.36
CA ALA A 52 -25.70 3.52 10.25
C ALA A 52 -25.21 3.92 8.82
N LEU A 53 -24.60 3.00 8.06
CA LEU A 53 -24.04 3.32 6.75
C LEU A 53 -25.08 3.79 5.69
N PRO A 54 -26.27 3.17 5.55
CA PRO A 54 -27.31 3.69 4.67
C PRO A 54 -27.82 5.08 5.09
N ASP A 55 -27.91 5.34 6.40
CA ASP A 55 -28.35 6.64 6.92
C ASP A 55 -27.32 7.73 6.62
N LEU A 56 -26.04 7.40 6.77
CA LEU A 56 -24.92 8.29 6.44
C LEU A 56 -25.00 8.75 4.97
N ARG A 57 -25.31 7.84 4.05
CA ARG A 57 -25.46 8.14 2.62
C ARG A 57 -26.67 9.00 2.33
N ARG A 58 -27.82 8.70 2.97
CA ARG A 58 -29.06 9.47 2.80
C ARG A 58 -28.94 10.89 3.30
N ALA A 59 -28.15 11.10 4.35
CA ALA A 59 -27.95 12.41 4.95
C ALA A 59 -27.03 13.33 4.14
N ALA A 60 -26.19 12.78 3.25
CA ALA A 60 -25.22 13.54 2.46
C ALA A 60 -25.79 14.28 1.24
N ASP A 61 -27.08 14.36 1.12
CA ASP A 61 -27.87 15.04 0.09
C ASP A 61 -28.16 14.25 -1.20
N GLY A 62 -29.47 14.05 -1.37
CA GLY A 62 -30.09 13.85 -2.63
C GLY A 62 -29.72 12.58 -3.38
N ARG A 63 -30.23 12.50 -4.57
CA ARG A 63 -30.11 11.33 -5.45
C ARG A 63 -28.71 10.95 -5.86
N GLU A 64 -27.73 11.85 -5.77
CA GLU A 64 -26.33 11.62 -6.20
C GLU A 64 -25.55 10.75 -5.23
N ALA A 65 -25.76 10.89 -3.92
CA ALA A 65 -25.09 10.08 -2.90
C ALA A 65 -25.60 8.61 -2.85
N ALA A 66 -26.73 8.34 -3.48
CA ALA A 66 -27.32 7.00 -3.53
C ALA A 66 -26.63 6.05 -4.52
N THR A 67 -25.86 6.59 -5.48
CA THR A 67 -25.16 5.79 -6.47
C THR A 67 -23.90 5.21 -5.86
N ARG A 68 -23.82 3.88 -5.78
CA ARG A 68 -22.58 3.18 -5.39
C ARG A 68 -21.54 3.36 -6.49
N THR A 69 -20.55 4.18 -6.23
CA THR A 69 -19.41 4.38 -7.13
C THR A 69 -18.21 3.52 -6.77
N ALA A 70 -18.22 2.86 -5.60
CA ALA A 70 -17.11 2.04 -5.14
C ALA A 70 -16.81 0.89 -6.12
N VAL A 71 -15.53 0.74 -6.47
CA VAL A 71 -15.00 -0.31 -7.36
C VAL A 71 -14.27 -1.41 -6.61
N LEU A 72 -13.97 -1.20 -5.31
CA LEU A 72 -13.32 -2.16 -4.43
C LEU A 72 -13.62 -1.87 -2.96
N THR A 73 -13.35 -2.84 -2.10
CA THR A 73 -13.20 -2.65 -0.66
C THR A 73 -11.72 -2.70 -0.30
N ILE A 74 -11.24 -1.70 0.46
CA ILE A 74 -9.90 -1.71 1.05
C ILE A 74 -10.07 -1.98 2.55
N VAL A 75 -9.46 -3.04 3.06
CA VAL A 75 -9.37 -3.31 4.49
C VAL A 75 -7.93 -3.05 4.92
N MET A 76 -7.72 -2.00 5.68
CA MET A 76 -6.41 -1.66 6.23
C MET A 76 -6.34 -2.15 7.67
N VAL A 77 -5.39 -3.04 7.94
CA VAL A 77 -5.16 -3.60 9.28
C VAL A 77 -4.00 -2.84 9.91
N ILE A 78 -4.32 -1.98 10.89
CA ILE A 78 -3.35 -1.15 11.60
C ILE A 78 -2.80 -1.91 12.81
N GLY A 79 -1.50 -2.10 12.81
CA GLY A 79 -0.74 -2.64 13.93
C GLY A 79 -0.19 -1.54 14.86
N PRO A 80 0.50 -1.94 15.94
CA PRO A 80 1.05 -0.99 16.91
C PRO A 80 2.20 -0.13 16.38
N LYS A 81 2.81 -0.51 15.25
CA LYS A 81 3.92 0.22 14.60
C LYS A 81 3.46 1.20 13.54
N ASP A 82 2.19 1.15 13.15
CA ASP A 82 1.66 2.01 12.12
C ASP A 82 1.33 3.40 12.65
N ASP A 83 1.48 4.40 11.79
CA ASP A 83 0.90 5.73 12.00
C ASP A 83 -0.53 5.74 11.43
N PRO A 84 -1.56 5.69 12.30
CA PRO A 84 -2.94 5.62 11.83
C PRO A 84 -3.37 6.86 11.05
N VAL A 85 -2.78 8.04 11.33
CA VAL A 85 -3.11 9.28 10.62
C VAL A 85 -2.56 9.26 9.21
N ALA A 86 -1.27 8.95 9.05
CA ALA A 86 -0.63 8.85 7.74
C ALA A 86 -1.27 7.76 6.86
N CYS A 87 -1.63 6.63 7.46
CA CYS A 87 -2.33 5.56 6.77
C CYS A 87 -3.72 6.00 6.27
N ALA A 88 -4.51 6.64 7.14
CA ALA A 88 -5.84 7.15 6.78
C ALA A 88 -5.78 8.25 5.70
N GLU A 89 -4.82 9.17 5.78
CA GLU A 89 -4.59 10.20 4.75
C GLU A 89 -4.27 9.59 3.39
N SER A 90 -3.45 8.53 3.37
CA SER A 90 -3.11 7.82 2.13
C SER A 90 -4.34 7.16 1.50
N VAL A 91 -5.22 6.58 2.32
CA VAL A 91 -6.49 5.98 1.85
C VAL A 91 -7.47 7.06 1.37
N ARG A 92 -7.54 8.21 2.04
CA ARG A 92 -8.39 9.33 1.61
C ARG A 92 -7.94 9.88 0.26
N SER A 93 -6.65 10.11 0.10
CA SER A 93 -6.07 10.54 -1.18
C SER A 93 -6.36 9.52 -2.29
N LEU A 94 -6.26 8.23 -1.97
CA LEU A 94 -6.60 7.16 -2.89
C LEU A 94 -8.09 7.16 -3.26
N GLY A 95 -8.99 7.28 -2.28
CA GLY A 95 -10.44 7.29 -2.46
C GLY A 95 -10.93 8.42 -3.37
N ALA A 96 -10.20 9.53 -3.43
CA ALA A 96 -10.50 10.63 -4.35
C ALA A 96 -10.33 10.23 -5.83
N HIS A 97 -9.42 9.32 -6.14
CA HIS A 97 -9.13 8.85 -7.50
C HIS A 97 -9.72 7.47 -7.80
N HIS A 98 -9.84 6.64 -6.77
CA HIS A 98 -10.34 5.26 -6.85
C HIS A 98 -11.48 5.09 -5.84
N PRO A 99 -12.73 5.36 -6.21
CA PRO A 99 -13.86 5.24 -5.30
C PRO A 99 -13.91 3.87 -4.65
N CYS A 100 -13.87 3.85 -3.33
CA CYS A 100 -13.79 2.61 -2.56
C CYS A 100 -14.60 2.71 -1.26
N ARG A 101 -14.82 1.56 -0.63
CA ARG A 101 -15.08 1.51 0.80
C ARG A 101 -13.77 1.19 1.50
N ALA A 102 -13.28 2.09 2.33
CA ALA A 102 -12.13 1.87 3.19
C ALA A 102 -12.58 1.43 4.57
N VAL A 103 -12.08 0.31 5.07
CA VAL A 103 -12.27 -0.17 6.43
C VAL A 103 -10.90 -0.13 7.12
N VAL A 104 -10.76 0.79 8.06
CA VAL A 104 -9.56 0.95 8.89
C VAL A 104 -9.79 0.16 10.17
N LEU A 105 -9.09 -0.94 10.32
CA LEU A 105 -9.24 -1.89 11.41
C LEU A 105 -8.06 -1.79 12.36
N ARG A 106 -8.32 -1.45 13.62
CA ARG A 106 -7.34 -1.49 14.71
C ARG A 106 -7.78 -2.52 15.74
N ALA A 107 -6.98 -3.55 15.94
CA ALA A 107 -7.19 -4.57 16.95
C ALA A 107 -6.30 -4.34 18.17
N ASP A 108 -6.87 -4.45 19.36
CA ASP A 108 -6.15 -4.36 20.64
C ASP A 108 -6.64 -5.49 21.58
N PRO A 109 -6.08 -6.69 21.45
CA PRO A 109 -6.52 -7.86 22.24
C PRO A 109 -6.28 -7.69 23.73
N ASP A 110 -5.36 -6.82 24.14
CA ASP A 110 -5.00 -6.61 25.55
C ASP A 110 -5.88 -5.55 26.24
N SER A 111 -6.74 -4.87 25.49
CA SER A 111 -7.67 -3.87 26.03
C SER A 111 -8.98 -4.50 26.53
N THR A 112 -9.85 -3.67 27.12
CA THR A 112 -11.21 -4.11 27.48
C THR A 112 -12.03 -4.49 26.25
N PRO A 113 -12.90 -5.50 26.35
CA PRO A 113 -13.79 -5.88 25.25
C PRO A 113 -14.71 -4.72 24.87
N VAL A 114 -14.46 -4.09 23.71
CA VAL A 114 -15.22 -2.95 23.20
C VAL A 114 -15.11 -2.92 21.68
N ILE A 115 -16.12 -2.41 21.01
CA ILE A 115 -16.06 -2.02 19.61
C ILE A 115 -16.44 -0.54 19.52
N ASP A 116 -15.47 0.31 19.19
CA ASP A 116 -15.70 1.70 18.88
C ASP A 116 -15.67 1.86 17.35
N ALA A 117 -16.63 2.61 16.81
CA ALA A 117 -16.74 2.79 15.38
C ALA A 117 -17.00 4.24 14.98
N SER A 118 -16.40 4.66 13.88
CA SER A 118 -16.75 5.91 13.20
C SER A 118 -16.80 5.69 11.69
N ALA A 119 -17.74 6.35 11.02
CA ALA A 119 -17.87 6.30 9.57
C ALA A 119 -17.92 7.72 9.01
N THR A 120 -17.20 7.96 7.93
CA THR A 120 -17.16 9.24 7.22
C THR A 120 -17.49 9.00 5.76
N LEU A 121 -18.41 9.76 5.23
CA LEU A 121 -18.63 9.87 3.79
C LEU A 121 -17.85 11.07 3.28
N TRP A 122 -16.93 10.81 2.39
CA TRP A 122 -16.10 11.81 1.73
C TRP A 122 -16.66 12.15 0.36
N ARG A 123 -16.55 13.40 -0.03
CA ARG A 123 -16.86 13.90 -1.37
C ARG A 123 -15.57 14.41 -2.00
N ALA A 124 -15.18 13.82 -3.11
CA ALA A 124 -14.09 14.30 -3.96
C ALA A 124 -14.66 15.15 -5.10
N SER A 125 -13.98 16.24 -5.44
CA SER A 125 -14.31 17.04 -6.60
C SER A 125 -14.06 16.23 -7.87
N ALA A 126 -14.97 16.34 -8.84
CA ALA A 126 -14.75 15.69 -10.12
C ALA A 126 -13.59 16.38 -10.86
N ALA A 127 -12.76 15.59 -11.51
CA ALA A 127 -11.76 16.12 -12.43
C ALA A 127 -12.46 16.66 -13.68
N GLY A 128 -12.53 18.00 -13.81
CA GLY A 128 -13.14 18.71 -14.93
C GLY A 128 -14.47 19.40 -14.60
N ALA A 129 -14.80 20.42 -15.39
CA ALA A 129 -15.91 21.34 -15.12
C ALA A 129 -17.33 20.73 -15.22
N GLU A 130 -17.48 19.51 -15.74
CA GLU A 130 -18.78 18.82 -15.94
C GLU A 130 -18.89 17.47 -15.19
N GLY A 131 -17.90 17.13 -14.36
CA GLY A 131 -17.90 15.85 -13.66
C GLY A 131 -18.82 15.85 -12.45
N HIS A 132 -19.52 14.72 -12.23
CA HIS A 132 -20.28 14.51 -11.01
C HIS A 132 -19.32 14.25 -9.84
N PRO A 133 -19.62 14.75 -8.61
CA PRO A 133 -18.81 14.49 -7.45
C PRO A 133 -18.76 12.99 -7.14
N THR A 134 -17.57 12.50 -6.80
CA THR A 134 -17.36 11.13 -6.40
C THR A 134 -17.46 11.02 -4.89
N PHE A 135 -18.14 10.00 -4.40
CA PHE A 135 -18.26 9.71 -2.98
C PHE A 135 -17.56 8.41 -2.63
N PHE A 136 -16.86 8.40 -1.51
CA PHE A 136 -16.27 7.17 -0.94
C PHE A 136 -16.45 7.12 0.57
N GLU A 137 -16.46 5.91 1.11
CA GLU A 137 -16.74 5.66 2.52
C GLU A 137 -15.46 5.26 3.26
N GLU A 138 -15.22 5.87 4.41
CA GLU A 138 -14.16 5.51 5.34
C GLU A 138 -14.78 5.09 6.67
N LEU A 139 -14.57 3.83 7.05
CA LEU A 139 -15.04 3.23 8.29
C LEU A 139 -13.84 2.90 9.18
N HIS A 140 -13.79 3.44 10.38
CA HIS A 140 -12.82 3.08 11.40
C HIS A 140 -13.46 2.15 12.42
N LEU A 141 -12.80 1.03 12.70
CA LEU A 141 -13.19 0.06 13.72
C LEU A 141 -12.00 -0.11 14.69
N HIS A 142 -12.23 0.20 15.95
CA HIS A 142 -11.33 -0.16 17.04
C HIS A 142 -11.95 -1.32 17.81
N VAL A 143 -11.27 -2.45 17.83
CA VAL A 143 -11.78 -3.71 18.37
C VAL A 143 -10.89 -4.16 19.52
N GLY A 144 -11.44 -4.12 20.74
CA GLY A 144 -10.74 -4.46 21.97
C GLY A 144 -11.06 -5.85 22.51
N GLY A 145 -10.14 -6.38 23.31
CA GLY A 145 -10.29 -7.59 24.07
C GLY A 145 -10.54 -8.83 23.22
N GLN A 146 -11.36 -9.75 23.71
CA GLN A 146 -11.65 -11.02 23.03
C GLN A 146 -12.22 -10.87 21.63
N ALA A 147 -12.93 -9.76 21.32
CA ALA A 147 -13.45 -9.50 19.98
C ALA A 147 -12.35 -9.38 18.93
N ALA A 148 -11.14 -8.95 19.33
CA ALA A 148 -9.98 -8.84 18.44
C ALA A 148 -9.51 -10.18 17.86
N SER A 149 -9.91 -11.32 18.42
CA SER A 149 -9.65 -12.65 17.85
C SER A 149 -10.66 -13.08 16.78
N HIS A 150 -11.68 -12.27 16.50
CA HIS A 150 -12.78 -12.58 15.57
C HIS A 150 -12.93 -11.55 14.45
N LEU A 151 -11.82 -10.94 14.01
CA LEU A 151 -11.81 -9.83 13.03
C LEU A 151 -12.49 -10.18 11.72
N SER A 152 -12.39 -11.42 11.25
CA SER A 152 -13.07 -11.86 10.02
C SER A 152 -14.59 -11.71 10.09
N SER A 153 -15.20 -12.03 11.24
CA SER A 153 -16.64 -11.88 11.47
C SER A 153 -17.05 -10.41 11.63
N ILE A 154 -16.15 -9.60 12.17
CA ILE A 154 -16.38 -8.16 12.38
C ILE A 154 -16.30 -7.41 11.06
N VAL A 155 -15.33 -7.72 10.20
CA VAL A 155 -15.09 -7.04 8.92
C VAL A 155 -16.04 -7.52 7.82
N GLY A 156 -16.40 -8.81 7.82
CA GLY A 156 -17.21 -9.41 6.77
C GLY A 156 -18.45 -8.63 6.35
N PRO A 157 -19.29 -8.11 7.28
CA PRO A 157 -20.47 -7.32 6.94
C PRO A 157 -20.20 -6.00 6.19
N PHE A 158 -18.95 -5.51 6.21
CA PHE A 158 -18.58 -4.26 5.55
C PHE A 158 -17.98 -4.46 4.16
N ILE A 159 -17.72 -5.69 3.77
CA ILE A 159 -17.24 -6.02 2.42
C ILE A 159 -18.38 -5.84 1.42
N LEU A 160 -18.08 -5.14 0.34
CA LEU A 160 -19.04 -4.97 -0.76
C LEU A 160 -19.07 -6.25 -1.59
N ALA A 161 -20.26 -6.83 -1.72
CA ALA A 161 -20.46 -8.02 -2.53
C ALA A 161 -20.03 -7.75 -3.99
N ASP A 162 -19.46 -8.76 -4.63
CA ASP A 162 -19.05 -8.76 -6.04
C ASP A 162 -17.92 -7.78 -6.40
N LEU A 163 -17.29 -7.14 -5.39
CA LEU A 163 -16.13 -6.27 -5.58
C LEU A 163 -14.86 -6.90 -4.97
N PRO A 164 -13.68 -6.66 -5.57
CA PRO A 164 -12.44 -7.13 -5.00
C PRO A 164 -12.18 -6.53 -3.63
N VAL A 165 -11.57 -7.32 -2.76
CA VAL A 165 -11.14 -6.93 -1.42
C VAL A 165 -9.63 -6.84 -1.40
N ALA A 166 -9.10 -5.63 -1.32
CA ALA A 166 -7.68 -5.39 -1.12
C ALA A 166 -7.42 -5.26 0.39
N MET A 167 -6.70 -6.20 0.96
CA MET A 167 -6.34 -6.17 2.38
C MET A 167 -4.92 -5.68 2.54
N TRP A 168 -4.76 -4.54 3.19
CA TRP A 168 -3.49 -3.85 3.31
C TRP A 168 -2.94 -3.93 4.74
N PHE A 169 -1.70 -4.41 4.84
CA PHE A 169 -0.91 -4.45 6.06
C PHE A 169 0.26 -3.46 5.93
N PRO A 170 0.16 -2.26 6.55
CA PRO A 170 1.14 -1.19 6.31
C PRO A 170 2.55 -1.50 6.80
N ALA A 171 2.73 -2.03 8.01
CA ALA A 171 4.05 -2.27 8.61
C ALA A 171 4.35 -3.74 8.89
N ASP A 172 3.42 -4.47 9.47
CA ASP A 172 3.63 -5.85 9.89
C ASP A 172 3.00 -6.84 8.88
N LEU A 173 3.68 -7.93 8.60
CA LEU A 173 3.10 -9.00 7.79
C LEU A 173 2.09 -9.81 8.62
N PRO A 174 0.96 -10.21 8.04
CA PRO A 174 0.02 -11.07 8.73
C PRO A 174 0.57 -12.48 8.91
N ASP A 175 0.04 -13.19 9.90
CA ASP A 175 0.23 -14.63 10.01
C ASP A 175 -0.49 -15.32 8.83
N PRO A 176 0.19 -16.17 8.02
CA PRO A 176 -0.44 -16.89 6.91
C PRO A 176 -1.68 -17.71 7.28
N THR A 177 -1.84 -18.05 8.55
CA THR A 177 -2.99 -18.80 9.05
C THR A 177 -4.15 -17.93 9.55
N ASP A 178 -4.01 -16.61 9.55
CA ASP A 178 -5.03 -15.69 10.04
C ASP A 178 -6.36 -15.86 9.25
N PRO A 179 -7.47 -16.19 9.93
CA PRO A 179 -8.77 -16.32 9.28
C PRO A 179 -9.24 -15.06 8.53
N LEU A 180 -8.74 -13.87 8.91
CA LEU A 180 -9.06 -12.60 8.25
C LEU A 180 -8.64 -12.62 6.78
N LEU A 181 -7.54 -13.29 6.44
CA LEU A 181 -7.01 -13.35 5.08
C LEU A 181 -7.96 -14.02 4.08
N ARG A 182 -8.89 -14.86 4.55
CA ARG A 182 -9.91 -15.50 3.68
C ARG A 182 -10.89 -14.51 3.06
N LEU A 183 -10.99 -13.31 3.60
CA LEU A 183 -11.81 -12.23 3.05
C LEU A 183 -11.12 -11.48 1.93
N ALA A 184 -9.80 -11.61 1.79
CA ALA A 184 -9.02 -10.87 0.82
C ALA A 184 -9.05 -11.52 -0.56
N SER A 185 -9.26 -10.70 -1.60
CA SER A 185 -8.97 -11.09 -3.00
C SER A 185 -7.49 -10.88 -3.33
N VAL A 186 -6.84 -9.94 -2.63
CA VAL A 186 -5.44 -9.60 -2.79
C VAL A 186 -4.89 -9.02 -1.48
N LEU A 187 -3.64 -9.36 -1.16
CA LEU A 187 -2.91 -8.75 -0.06
C LEU A 187 -2.03 -7.62 -0.59
N MET A 188 -1.98 -6.51 0.14
CA MET A 188 -1.02 -5.43 -0.09
C MET A 188 -0.09 -5.32 1.11
N VAL A 189 1.21 -5.27 0.84
CA VAL A 189 2.29 -5.19 1.84
C VAL A 189 3.36 -4.19 1.38
N ASP A 190 4.28 -3.82 2.27
CA ASP A 190 5.43 -2.97 1.90
C ASP A 190 6.73 -3.56 2.45
N THR A 191 7.47 -4.30 1.63
CA THR A 191 8.76 -4.89 2.03
C THR A 191 9.86 -3.85 2.31
N ARG A 192 9.64 -2.58 1.99
CA ARG A 192 10.53 -1.49 2.40
C ARG A 192 10.61 -1.33 3.92
N LEU A 193 9.57 -1.75 4.62
CA LEU A 193 9.42 -1.65 6.07
C LEU A 193 9.93 -2.89 6.82
N VAL A 194 10.44 -3.90 6.10
CA VAL A 194 11.09 -5.06 6.71
C VAL A 194 12.27 -4.60 7.56
N GLY A 195 12.35 -5.14 8.77
CA GLY A 195 13.36 -4.75 9.76
C GLY A 195 14.80 -4.91 9.28
N PRO A 196 15.75 -4.20 9.88
CA PRO A 196 17.16 -4.28 9.52
C PRO A 196 17.73 -5.65 9.89
N GLY A 197 18.49 -6.22 8.96
CA GLY A 197 19.20 -7.48 9.16
C GLY A 197 18.72 -8.61 8.26
N LEU A 198 19.68 -9.41 7.78
CA LEU A 198 19.43 -10.49 6.83
C LEU A 198 18.41 -11.50 7.34
N ALA A 199 18.50 -11.89 8.62
CA ALA A 199 17.57 -12.85 9.20
C ALA A 199 16.10 -12.37 9.19
N ALA A 200 15.87 -11.08 9.50
CA ALA A 200 14.53 -10.48 9.46
C ALA A 200 14.01 -10.41 8.02
N ILE A 201 14.85 -10.02 7.07
CA ILE A 201 14.54 -9.97 5.64
C ILE A 201 14.19 -11.39 5.14
N GLY A 202 15.04 -12.36 5.42
CA GLY A 202 14.82 -13.75 5.00
C GLY A 202 13.54 -14.36 5.60
N HIS A 203 13.23 -14.04 6.87
CA HIS A 203 11.97 -14.45 7.49
C HIS A 203 10.78 -13.84 6.75
N SER A 204 10.77 -12.53 6.57
CA SER A 204 9.68 -11.82 5.91
C SER A 204 9.45 -12.31 4.47
N TYR A 205 10.52 -12.57 3.73
CA TYR A 205 10.39 -13.08 2.35
C TYR A 205 9.83 -14.50 2.31
N ARG A 206 10.17 -15.37 3.27
CA ARG A 206 9.55 -16.72 3.37
C ARG A 206 8.07 -16.62 3.71
N THR A 207 7.69 -15.76 4.67
CA THR A 207 6.29 -15.50 4.99
C THR A 207 5.51 -15.01 3.78
N LEU A 208 6.08 -14.09 2.99
CA LEU A 208 5.46 -13.59 1.77
C LEU A 208 5.30 -14.66 0.69
N LEU A 209 6.28 -15.56 0.54
CA LEU A 209 6.15 -16.71 -0.37
C LEU A 209 5.02 -17.64 0.07
N GLU A 210 4.89 -17.88 1.37
CA GLU A 210 3.79 -18.67 1.92
C GLU A 210 2.43 -18.01 1.65
N LEU A 211 2.31 -16.71 1.91
CA LEU A 211 1.11 -15.94 1.60
C LEU A 211 0.77 -15.98 0.10
N ALA A 212 1.77 -15.84 -0.77
CA ALA A 212 1.60 -15.86 -2.22
C ALA A 212 1.12 -17.22 -2.77
N ASN A 213 1.34 -18.32 -2.05
CA ASN A 213 0.78 -19.63 -2.40
C ASN A 213 -0.74 -19.72 -2.25
N HIS A 214 -1.33 -18.83 -1.45
CA HIS A 214 -2.76 -18.85 -1.13
C HIS A 214 -3.56 -17.80 -1.88
N GLN A 215 -2.95 -16.63 -2.16
CA GLN A 215 -3.63 -15.50 -2.79
C GLN A 215 -2.63 -14.51 -3.42
N PRO A 216 -3.05 -13.69 -4.38
CA PRO A 216 -2.22 -12.63 -4.95
C PRO A 216 -1.67 -11.70 -3.87
N VAL A 217 -0.38 -11.38 -3.95
CA VAL A 217 0.28 -10.39 -3.10
C VAL A 217 0.82 -9.27 -3.98
N VAL A 218 0.54 -8.03 -3.59
CA VAL A 218 1.08 -6.82 -4.20
C VAL A 218 1.99 -6.14 -3.19
N ASP A 219 3.28 -6.07 -3.50
CA ASP A 219 4.29 -5.42 -2.68
C ASP A 219 4.51 -3.99 -3.16
N LEU A 220 4.17 -3.01 -2.32
CA LEU A 220 4.33 -1.58 -2.62
C LEU A 220 5.79 -1.19 -2.86
N SER A 221 6.73 -1.86 -2.20
CA SER A 221 8.16 -1.68 -2.48
C SER A 221 8.50 -2.11 -3.91
N TRP A 222 7.97 -3.24 -4.36
CA TRP A 222 8.15 -3.75 -5.72
C TRP A 222 7.52 -2.82 -6.77
N VAL A 223 6.35 -2.26 -6.48
CA VAL A 223 5.70 -1.24 -7.32
C VAL A 223 6.59 -0.02 -7.49
N ARG A 224 7.18 0.49 -6.39
CA ARG A 224 8.12 1.63 -6.45
C ARG A 224 9.41 1.34 -7.19
N LEU A 225 9.82 0.07 -7.30
CA LEU A 225 11.01 -0.34 -8.04
C LEU A 225 10.76 -0.52 -9.54
N GLN A 226 9.51 -0.43 -10.01
CA GLN A 226 9.19 -0.60 -11.42
C GLN A 226 9.95 0.36 -12.34
N PRO A 227 10.01 1.68 -12.07
CA PRO A 227 10.74 2.59 -12.95
C PRO A 227 12.24 2.25 -13.08
N TRP A 228 12.86 1.74 -12.03
CA TRP A 228 14.25 1.30 -12.04
C TRP A 228 14.46 0.06 -12.92
N ARG A 229 13.51 -0.88 -12.86
CA ARG A 229 13.53 -2.09 -13.68
C ARG A 229 13.29 -1.77 -15.16
N ASP A 230 12.34 -0.88 -15.42
CA ASP A 230 12.00 -0.46 -16.78
C ASP A 230 13.17 0.31 -17.43
N LEU A 231 13.82 1.21 -16.68
CA LEU A 231 15.01 1.91 -17.15
C LEU A 231 16.17 0.97 -17.46
N LEU A 232 16.41 -0.01 -16.58
CA LEU A 232 17.48 -0.99 -16.84
C LEU A 232 17.14 -1.83 -18.07
N ALA A 233 15.91 -2.29 -18.20
CA ALA A 233 15.45 -3.07 -19.34
C ALA A 233 15.59 -2.29 -20.67
N SER A 234 15.28 -0.99 -20.66
CA SER A 234 15.37 -0.14 -21.85
C SER A 234 16.80 -0.02 -22.42
N LEU A 235 17.83 -0.19 -21.59
CA LEU A 235 19.23 -0.21 -22.07
C LEU A 235 19.53 -1.40 -23.01
N PHE A 236 18.67 -2.42 -22.98
CA PHE A 236 18.79 -3.62 -23.81
C PHE A 236 17.76 -3.67 -24.97
N GLU A 237 16.99 -2.60 -25.20
CA GLU A 237 16.13 -2.49 -26.36
C GLU A 237 16.90 -2.44 -27.68
N PRO A 238 18.04 -1.70 -27.80
CA PRO A 238 18.87 -1.76 -28.98
C PRO A 238 19.38 -3.17 -29.24
N GLU A 239 19.31 -3.63 -30.50
CA GLU A 239 19.63 -5.01 -30.88
C GLU A 239 21.05 -5.40 -30.43
N HIS A 240 22.02 -4.52 -30.64
CA HIS A 240 23.40 -4.76 -30.23
C HIS A 240 23.55 -4.95 -28.71
N SER A 241 22.90 -4.13 -27.90
CA SER A 241 22.93 -4.24 -26.44
C SER A 241 22.30 -5.53 -25.91
N ARG A 242 21.30 -6.05 -26.63
CA ARG A 242 20.54 -7.25 -26.23
C ARG A 242 21.43 -8.49 -26.13
N TYR A 243 22.46 -8.61 -26.98
CA TYR A 243 23.37 -9.75 -26.93
C TYR A 243 24.17 -9.83 -25.63
N PHE A 244 24.40 -8.69 -24.97
CA PHE A 244 25.12 -8.64 -23.68
C PHE A 244 24.34 -9.27 -22.52
N LEU A 245 23.01 -9.44 -22.63
CA LEU A 245 22.21 -10.12 -21.58
C LEU A 245 22.69 -11.55 -21.33
N GLN A 246 23.21 -12.25 -22.33
CA GLN A 246 23.72 -13.61 -22.20
C GLN A 246 25.12 -13.68 -21.61
N GLY A 247 25.82 -12.55 -21.57
CA GLY A 247 27.19 -12.43 -21.12
C GLY A 247 27.37 -11.61 -19.83
N VAL A 248 26.29 -11.40 -19.05
CA VAL A 248 26.40 -10.71 -17.76
C VAL A 248 27.22 -11.56 -16.80
N ARG A 249 28.30 -10.97 -16.26
CA ARG A 249 29.25 -11.63 -15.36
C ARG A 249 29.16 -11.13 -13.94
N LEU A 250 28.75 -9.88 -13.78
CA LEU A 250 28.61 -9.23 -12.48
C LEU A 250 27.42 -8.27 -12.47
N ALA A 251 26.62 -8.39 -11.45
CA ALA A 251 25.57 -7.44 -11.13
C ALA A 251 25.86 -6.80 -9.76
N SER A 252 25.77 -5.48 -9.68
CA SER A 252 25.90 -4.73 -8.44
C SER A 252 24.64 -3.96 -8.17
N VAL A 253 24.08 -4.12 -6.97
CA VAL A 253 22.89 -3.37 -6.53
C VAL A 253 23.20 -2.65 -5.22
N LYS A 254 23.06 -1.33 -5.24
CA LYS A 254 23.13 -0.50 -4.04
C LYS A 254 21.72 -0.07 -3.62
N GLY A 255 21.51 0.10 -2.33
CA GLY A 255 20.23 0.55 -1.80
C GLY A 255 20.00 0.15 -0.36
N LYS A 256 18.84 0.51 0.17
CA LYS A 256 18.37 0.03 1.48
C LYS A 256 18.12 -1.49 1.44
N PRO A 257 18.15 -2.19 2.59
CA PRO A 257 18.07 -3.65 2.64
C PRO A 257 16.92 -4.28 1.83
N GLY A 258 15.67 -3.92 2.06
CA GLY A 258 14.53 -4.50 1.35
C GLY A 258 14.63 -4.32 -0.18
N PRO A 259 14.62 -3.08 -0.69
CA PRO A 259 14.70 -2.81 -2.13
C PRO A 259 15.89 -3.45 -2.83
N ARG A 260 17.08 -3.41 -2.24
CA ARG A 260 18.28 -3.98 -2.89
C ARG A 260 18.23 -5.51 -3.00
N HIS A 261 17.68 -6.20 -1.98
CA HIS A 261 17.55 -7.66 -2.05
C HIS A 261 16.49 -8.06 -3.09
N MET A 262 15.39 -7.32 -3.18
CA MET A 262 14.38 -7.55 -4.21
C MET A 262 14.92 -7.32 -5.62
N LEU A 263 15.69 -6.24 -5.85
CA LEU A 263 16.34 -6.00 -7.14
C LEU A 263 17.41 -7.06 -7.43
N GLY A 264 18.21 -7.45 -6.43
CA GLY A 264 19.18 -8.52 -6.56
C GLY A 264 18.54 -9.86 -6.94
N GLY A 265 17.46 -10.24 -6.25
CA GLY A 265 16.69 -11.43 -6.55
C GLY A 265 16.06 -11.38 -7.95
N TRP A 266 15.57 -10.21 -8.35
CA TRP A 266 15.06 -9.99 -9.71
C TRP A 266 16.14 -10.21 -10.78
N LEU A 267 17.32 -9.63 -10.60
CA LEU A 267 18.44 -9.82 -11.54
C LEU A 267 18.88 -11.28 -11.60
N MET A 268 19.00 -11.95 -10.45
CA MET A 268 19.31 -13.38 -10.41
C MET A 268 18.27 -14.20 -11.19
N ALA A 269 16.98 -13.96 -10.95
CA ALA A 269 15.91 -14.72 -11.57
C ALA A 269 15.73 -14.44 -13.07
N GLN A 270 16.09 -13.22 -13.55
CA GLN A 270 15.95 -12.85 -14.95
C GLN A 270 17.19 -13.23 -15.79
N LEU A 271 18.37 -13.16 -15.19
CA LEU A 271 19.66 -13.33 -15.89
C LEU A 271 20.36 -14.66 -15.55
N ASP A 272 19.70 -15.52 -14.76
CA ASP A 272 20.24 -16.80 -14.27
C ASP A 272 21.60 -16.64 -13.56
N LEU A 273 21.75 -15.57 -12.77
CA LEU A 273 23.00 -15.27 -12.08
C LEU A 273 23.13 -16.14 -10.82
N ARG A 274 24.37 -16.52 -10.50
CA ARG A 274 24.71 -17.16 -9.23
C ARG A 274 24.95 -16.10 -8.16
N ALA A 275 24.80 -16.47 -6.89
CA ALA A 275 25.02 -15.53 -5.77
C ALA A 275 26.40 -14.84 -5.80
N ARG A 276 27.45 -15.53 -6.26
CA ARG A 276 28.81 -14.96 -6.39
C ARG A 276 28.96 -13.90 -7.49
N GLU A 277 28.00 -13.83 -8.40
CA GLU A 277 27.95 -12.90 -9.52
C GLU A 277 27.09 -11.67 -9.17
N LEU A 278 26.62 -11.59 -7.90
CA LEU A 278 25.84 -10.49 -7.39
C LEU A 278 26.52 -9.84 -6.19
N VAL A 279 26.65 -8.51 -6.21
CA VAL A 279 27.16 -7.69 -5.10
C VAL A 279 26.06 -6.78 -4.58
N LEU A 280 25.71 -6.93 -3.31
CA LEU A 280 24.71 -6.10 -2.63
C LEU A 280 25.42 -5.16 -1.64
N THR A 281 25.24 -3.84 -1.84
CA THR A 281 25.90 -2.82 -0.99
C THR A 281 24.86 -1.90 -0.38
N ASP A 282 25.07 -1.56 0.90
CA ASP A 282 24.20 -0.59 1.57
C ASP A 282 24.38 0.82 1.01
N SER A 283 23.26 1.52 0.77
CA SER A 283 23.28 2.86 0.22
C SER A 283 21.95 3.57 0.51
N LYS A 284 22.00 4.90 0.57
CA LYS A 284 20.81 5.75 0.68
C LYS A 284 19.93 5.67 -0.57
N HIS A 285 20.56 5.54 -1.73
CA HIS A 285 19.89 5.55 -3.04
C HIS A 285 20.07 4.23 -3.76
N VAL A 286 19.12 3.90 -4.61
CA VAL A 286 19.21 2.75 -5.50
C VAL A 286 20.20 3.06 -6.63
N ASP A 287 21.09 2.13 -6.90
CA ASP A 287 22.00 2.12 -8.03
C ASP A 287 22.12 0.67 -8.51
N ILE A 288 22.05 0.44 -9.81
CA ILE A 288 22.16 -0.88 -10.43
C ILE A 288 23.23 -0.81 -11.48
N THR A 289 24.19 -1.71 -11.45
CA THR A 289 25.24 -1.83 -12.48
C THR A 289 25.34 -3.28 -12.93
N LEU A 290 25.33 -3.50 -14.24
CA LEU A 290 25.62 -4.79 -14.87
C LEU A 290 26.92 -4.66 -15.66
N GLU A 291 27.83 -5.63 -15.48
CA GLU A 291 29.02 -5.80 -16.29
C GLU A 291 28.88 -7.09 -17.11
N ALA A 292 29.02 -6.94 -18.41
CA ALA A 292 28.78 -8.01 -19.36
C ALA A 292 29.86 -8.04 -20.42
N SER A 293 30.02 -9.21 -21.08
CA SER A 293 30.85 -9.28 -22.28
C SER A 293 30.15 -10.11 -23.36
N TYR A 294 30.36 -9.70 -24.60
CA TYR A 294 29.86 -10.43 -25.77
C TYR A 294 30.86 -10.30 -26.92
N ASN A 295 31.27 -11.44 -27.49
CA ASN A 295 32.21 -11.52 -28.61
C ASN A 295 33.52 -10.72 -28.40
N GLY A 296 34.03 -10.67 -27.15
CA GLY A 296 35.26 -9.93 -26.81
C GLY A 296 35.03 -8.44 -26.55
N GLU A 297 33.86 -7.92 -26.73
CA GLU A 297 33.46 -6.59 -26.27
C GLU A 297 33.01 -6.60 -24.81
N GLU A 298 33.42 -5.58 -24.07
CA GLU A 298 32.98 -5.34 -22.70
C GLU A 298 31.82 -4.29 -22.70
N GLY A 299 30.79 -4.58 -21.92
CA GLY A 299 29.64 -3.68 -21.74
C GLY A 299 29.37 -3.39 -20.27
N LYS A 300 29.07 -2.12 -19.97
CA LYS A 300 28.62 -1.67 -18.66
C LYS A 300 27.28 -0.97 -18.81
N PHE A 301 26.28 -1.45 -18.06
CA PHE A 301 24.91 -0.94 -18.05
C PHE A 301 24.59 -0.48 -16.65
N GLN A 302 24.23 0.77 -16.49
CA GLN A 302 24.04 1.39 -15.18
C GLN A 302 22.73 2.19 -15.12
N VAL A 303 21.99 2.04 -14.01
CA VAL A 303 20.89 2.91 -13.63
C VAL A 303 21.22 3.50 -12.27
N SER A 304 21.33 4.81 -12.20
CA SER A 304 21.71 5.51 -10.98
C SER A 304 20.96 6.82 -10.80
N ARG A 305 20.83 7.25 -9.54
CA ARG A 305 20.31 8.57 -9.21
C ARG A 305 21.45 9.57 -9.19
N ASP A 306 21.29 10.68 -9.90
CA ASP A 306 22.15 11.84 -9.75
C ASP A 306 21.78 12.60 -8.47
N GLU A 307 22.74 12.81 -7.57
CA GLU A 307 22.51 13.54 -6.32
C GLU A 307 22.16 15.03 -6.54
N GLY A 308 22.63 15.64 -7.62
CA GLY A 308 22.38 17.04 -7.98
C GLY A 308 21.14 17.27 -8.81
N ALA A 309 20.63 16.26 -9.51
CA ALA A 309 19.46 16.34 -10.35
C ALA A 309 18.29 15.54 -9.74
N ARG A 310 17.07 16.04 -9.90
CA ARG A 310 15.85 15.28 -9.57
C ARG A 310 15.53 14.28 -10.68
N ALA A 311 16.53 13.48 -11.05
CA ALA A 311 16.46 12.54 -12.16
C ALA A 311 17.15 11.21 -11.84
N VAL A 312 16.70 10.18 -12.53
CA VAL A 312 17.35 8.87 -12.61
C VAL A 312 17.92 8.72 -14.02
N TRP A 313 19.16 8.30 -14.10
CA TRP A 313 19.91 8.11 -15.34
C TRP A 313 20.10 6.64 -15.62
N ALA A 314 19.82 6.24 -16.85
CA ALA A 314 20.21 4.95 -17.40
C ALA A 314 21.28 5.18 -18.45
N HIS A 315 22.41 4.45 -18.36
CA HIS A 315 23.54 4.59 -19.26
C HIS A 315 24.15 3.24 -19.62
N ALA A 316 24.42 3.05 -20.90
CA ALA A 316 25.16 1.91 -21.41
C ALA A 316 26.44 2.41 -22.07
N SER A 317 27.59 1.81 -21.73
CA SER A 317 28.89 2.05 -22.36
C SER A 317 29.51 0.74 -22.82
N LEU A 318 29.94 0.71 -24.08
CA LEU A 318 30.55 -0.46 -24.71
C LEU A 318 31.98 -0.14 -25.11
N SER A 319 32.87 -1.12 -25.00
CA SER A 319 34.31 -0.95 -25.36
C SER A 319 34.53 -0.60 -26.82
N GLY A 320 33.56 -0.94 -27.70
CA GLY A 320 33.56 -0.53 -29.12
C GLY A 320 33.20 0.95 -29.39
N GLY A 321 33.05 1.77 -28.33
CA GLY A 321 32.80 3.20 -28.44
C GLY A 321 31.31 3.59 -28.58
N MET A 322 30.39 2.64 -28.61
CA MET A 322 28.96 2.94 -28.55
C MET A 322 28.53 3.23 -27.12
N ALA A 323 27.93 4.38 -26.93
CA ALA A 323 27.28 4.75 -25.67
C ALA A 323 25.89 5.27 -25.95
N HIS A 324 24.92 4.87 -25.16
CA HIS A 324 23.58 5.42 -25.19
C HIS A 324 23.03 5.54 -23.76
N GLY A 325 22.11 6.45 -23.59
CA GLY A 325 21.53 6.66 -22.28
C GLY A 325 20.27 7.50 -22.36
N GLN A 326 19.51 7.46 -21.28
CA GLN A 326 18.30 8.25 -21.11
C GLN A 326 18.15 8.68 -19.65
N ALA A 327 17.41 9.72 -19.45
CA ALA A 327 17.04 10.19 -18.13
C ALA A 327 15.53 10.26 -17.98
N MET A 328 15.06 10.02 -16.78
CA MET A 328 13.67 10.26 -16.41
C MET A 328 13.62 11.10 -15.13
N PRO A 329 12.56 11.89 -14.94
CA PRO A 329 12.31 12.52 -13.64
C PRO A 329 12.33 11.49 -12.52
N LEU A 330 12.80 11.89 -11.32
CA LEU A 330 12.77 11.03 -10.17
C LEU A 330 11.33 10.56 -9.91
N PRO A 331 11.07 9.25 -9.87
CA PRO A 331 9.73 8.74 -9.60
C PRO A 331 9.21 9.22 -8.23
N ASP A 332 7.91 9.47 -8.16
CA ASP A 332 7.24 9.69 -6.87
C ASP A 332 7.21 8.38 -6.09
N ASP A 333 7.94 8.32 -4.97
CA ASP A 333 8.01 7.16 -4.09
C ASP A 333 7.05 7.26 -2.88
N SER A 334 6.11 8.21 -2.93
CA SER A 334 5.09 8.38 -1.89
C SER A 334 4.23 7.13 -1.73
N LEU A 335 3.67 6.98 -0.53
CA LEU A 335 2.76 5.88 -0.24
C LEU A 335 1.50 5.95 -1.12
N THR A 336 0.96 7.14 -1.31
CA THR A 336 -0.23 7.37 -2.14
C THR A 336 -0.01 6.96 -3.59
N SER A 337 1.12 7.35 -4.19
CA SER A 337 1.48 6.95 -5.56
C SER A 337 1.62 5.44 -5.69
N ALA A 338 2.29 4.80 -4.73
CA ALA A 338 2.46 3.35 -4.74
C ALA A 338 1.13 2.60 -4.56
N LEU A 339 0.25 3.06 -3.67
CA LEU A 339 -1.09 2.48 -3.49
C LEU A 339 -1.95 2.65 -4.75
N SER A 340 -1.93 3.82 -5.39
CA SER A 340 -2.67 4.08 -6.63
C SER A 340 -2.22 3.15 -7.75
N ALA A 341 -0.90 3.00 -7.93
CA ALA A 341 -0.33 2.08 -8.91
C ALA A 341 -0.65 0.60 -8.60
N ALA A 342 -0.63 0.22 -7.30
CA ALA A 342 -0.98 -1.11 -6.85
C ALA A 342 -2.44 -1.45 -7.16
N ILE A 343 -3.37 -0.53 -6.89
CA ILE A 343 -4.80 -0.74 -7.13
C ILE A 343 -5.13 -0.85 -8.62
N ALA A 344 -4.40 -0.14 -9.47
CA ALA A 344 -4.57 -0.27 -10.91
C ALA A 344 -4.23 -1.68 -11.44
N ASN A 345 -3.48 -2.49 -10.66
CA ASN A 345 -3.06 -3.84 -11.06
C ASN A 345 -3.09 -4.83 -9.88
N LEU A 346 -4.28 -5.16 -9.41
CA LEU A 346 -4.50 -6.12 -8.31
C LEU A 346 -4.39 -7.58 -8.79
N ARG A 347 -3.22 -7.98 -9.27
CA ARG A 347 -2.99 -9.32 -9.82
C ARG A 347 -1.69 -9.93 -9.27
N ALA A 348 -1.62 -11.26 -9.31
CA ALA A 348 -0.39 -11.98 -9.07
C ALA A 348 0.68 -11.58 -10.10
N ASP A 349 1.88 -11.25 -9.62
CA ASP A 349 3.05 -10.93 -10.44
C ASP A 349 4.08 -12.05 -10.35
N ARG A 350 4.12 -12.91 -11.35
CA ARG A 350 5.07 -14.03 -11.41
C ARG A 350 6.54 -13.58 -11.48
N VAL A 351 6.80 -12.36 -11.94
CA VAL A 351 8.16 -11.81 -11.95
C VAL A 351 8.55 -11.47 -10.52
N TRP A 352 7.64 -10.87 -9.76
CA TRP A 352 7.83 -10.61 -8.33
C TRP A 352 8.02 -11.91 -7.53
N GLU A 353 7.19 -12.93 -7.75
CA GLU A 353 7.30 -14.22 -7.04
C GLU A 353 8.67 -14.87 -7.25
N ARG A 354 9.17 -14.89 -8.48
CA ARG A 354 10.52 -15.41 -8.79
C ARG A 354 11.63 -14.55 -8.18
N ALA A 355 11.49 -13.23 -8.24
CA ALA A 355 12.42 -12.30 -7.62
C ALA A 355 12.46 -12.48 -6.09
N LEU A 356 11.30 -12.64 -5.47
CA LEU A 356 11.15 -12.87 -4.04
C LEU A 356 11.79 -14.20 -3.60
N ALA A 357 11.58 -15.27 -4.36
CA ALA A 357 12.19 -16.58 -4.07
C ALA A 357 13.73 -16.50 -4.12
N ALA A 358 14.29 -15.85 -5.14
CA ALA A 358 15.72 -15.64 -5.25
C ALA A 358 16.25 -14.71 -4.13
N ALA A 359 15.52 -13.65 -3.79
CA ALA A 359 15.87 -12.74 -2.71
C ALA A 359 15.86 -13.42 -1.33
N ALA A 360 14.90 -14.33 -1.09
CA ALA A 360 14.83 -15.14 0.12
C ALA A 360 16.08 -16.05 0.26
N ALA A 361 16.54 -16.62 -0.85
CA ALA A 361 17.76 -17.44 -0.88
C ALA A 361 19.03 -16.61 -0.62
N LEU A 362 19.06 -15.34 -1.02
CA LEU A 362 20.19 -14.43 -0.73
C LEU A 362 20.25 -14.00 0.75
N ALA A 363 19.12 -14.05 1.45
CA ALA A 363 18.99 -13.64 2.85
C ALA A 363 19.03 -14.83 3.84
N SER A 364 19.38 -16.02 3.35
CA SER A 364 19.43 -17.29 4.13
C SER A 364 20.74 -17.51 4.86
#